data_99a32f527e3b3a565d06d8618f0666d5
#
_entry.id   99a32f527e3b3a565d06d8618f0666d5
#
_cell.length_a   1.000
_cell.length_b   1.000
_cell.length_c   1.000
_cell.angle_alpha   90.00
_cell.angle_beta   90.00
_cell.angle_gamma   90.00
#
_symmetry.space_group_name_H-M   'P 1'
#
loop_
_entity.id
_entity.type
_entity.pdbx_description
1 polymer ?
#
loop_
_entity_poly.entity_id
_entity_poly.type
_entity_poly.pdbx_seq_one_letter_code
_entity_poly.pdbx_strand_id
1 'polypeptide(L)'
;AFVPLEKCYIEEKLLEDKIYIGEVDNKIVGFVAFNSSNITWLYIHPNIQGEGYGRQLLQFVLKKTEQPTKVLVLNNNSKAISLYKSEGFTIMESTKGTIPIANVDVVCYRMILQLQN
;
A
#
# COMPACT_ATOMS: atom_id res chain seq x y z
N ALA A 1 -9.64 18.51 -2.44
CA ALA A 1 -8.41 18.02 -3.07
C ALA A 1 -7.62 17.16 -2.08
N PHE A 2 -6.94 16.17 -2.60
CA PHE A 2 -6.07 15.32 -1.80
C PHE A 2 -4.74 16.04 -1.55
N VAL A 3 -4.36 16.14 -0.29
CA VAL A 3 -3.08 16.77 0.09
C VAL A 3 -2.26 15.72 0.87
N PRO A 4 -1.24 15.14 0.27
CA PRO A 4 -0.37 14.23 1.01
C PRO A 4 0.48 15.02 1.99
N LEU A 5 0.56 14.55 3.22
CA LEU A 5 1.46 15.09 4.22
C LEU A 5 2.77 14.33 4.18
N GLU A 6 3.85 15.04 3.93
CA GLU A 6 5.18 14.45 3.98
C GLU A 6 5.66 14.36 5.42
N LYS A 7 4.91 13.69 6.25
CA LYS A 7 5.37 13.35 7.58
C LYS A 7 5.93 11.95 7.54
N CYS A 8 7.20 11.88 7.80
CA CYS A 8 7.88 10.59 7.91
C CYS A 8 7.90 10.25 9.39
N TYR A 9 7.16 9.23 9.77
CA TYR A 9 7.24 8.69 11.13
C TYR A 9 8.19 7.52 11.11
N ILE A 10 9.15 7.55 12.02
CA ILE A 10 10.05 6.43 12.21
C ILE A 10 9.71 5.82 13.55
N GLU A 11 9.04 4.68 13.53
CA GLU A 11 8.74 3.91 14.72
C GLU A 11 9.69 2.73 14.83
N GLU A 12 9.83 2.18 16.03
CA GLU A 12 10.74 1.09 16.28
C GLU A 12 10.58 -0.09 15.33
N LYS A 13 9.33 -0.45 15.03
CA LYS A 13 9.04 -1.57 14.13
C LYS A 13 9.08 -1.19 12.67
N LEU A 14 9.16 0.08 12.38
CA LEU A 14 9.10 0.63 11.03
C LEU A 14 10.30 1.50 10.74
N LEU A 15 11.42 1.21 11.40
CA LEU A 15 12.65 1.99 11.25
C LEU A 15 13.08 2.16 9.80
N GLU A 16 12.76 1.20 8.96
CA GLU A 16 13.12 1.23 7.54
C GLU A 16 12.00 1.77 6.66
N ASP A 17 10.79 1.93 7.22
CA ASP A 17 9.64 2.36 6.45
C ASP A 17 9.45 3.87 6.55
N LYS A 18 9.04 4.44 5.43
CA LYS A 18 8.54 5.81 5.38
C LYS A 18 7.03 5.76 5.35
N ILE A 19 6.39 6.70 6.03
CA ILE A 19 4.93 6.76 6.10
C ILE A 19 4.48 8.12 5.58
N TYR A 20 3.59 8.10 4.59
CA TYR A 20 2.92 9.30 4.10
C TYR A 20 1.47 9.25 4.47
N ILE A 21 0.99 10.36 5.03
CA ILE A 21 -0.39 10.48 5.50
C ILE A 21 -1.15 11.35 4.51
N GLY A 22 -2.29 10.85 4.07
CA GLY A 22 -3.21 11.61 3.24
C GLY A 22 -4.18 12.39 4.11
N GLU A 23 -4.37 13.66 3.80
CA GLU A 23 -5.25 14.51 4.56
C GLU A 23 -6.10 15.35 3.62
N VAL A 24 -7.40 15.44 3.92
CA VAL A 24 -8.35 16.27 3.17
C VAL A 24 -9.16 17.06 4.19
N ASP A 25 -9.22 18.38 4.01
CA ASP A 25 -9.98 19.28 4.90
C ASP A 25 -9.64 19.06 6.38
N ASN A 26 -8.35 18.94 6.68
CA ASN A 26 -7.80 18.72 8.02
C ASN A 26 -8.19 17.39 8.65
N LYS A 27 -8.65 16.43 7.84
CA LYS A 27 -8.98 15.08 8.32
C LYS A 27 -8.08 14.07 7.62
N ILE A 28 -7.57 13.13 8.41
CA ILE A 28 -6.74 12.05 7.87
C ILE A 28 -7.66 11.06 7.15
N VAL A 29 -7.38 10.83 5.87
CA VAL A 29 -8.16 9.91 5.05
C VAL A 29 -7.48 8.55 4.91
N GLY A 30 -6.18 8.48 5.13
CA GLY A 30 -5.45 7.23 5.04
C GLY A 30 -3.95 7.44 5.08
N PHE A 31 -3.21 6.36 4.93
CA PHE A 31 -1.75 6.43 4.88
C PHE A 31 -1.19 5.32 4.01
N VAL A 32 0.06 5.50 3.61
CA VAL A 32 0.83 4.48 2.92
C VAL A 32 2.22 4.40 3.54
N ALA A 33 2.66 3.19 3.80
CA ALA A 33 4.00 2.93 4.30
C ALA A 33 4.80 2.17 3.24
N PHE A 34 6.07 2.52 3.09
CA PHE A 34 6.91 1.90 2.08
C PHE A 34 8.38 1.99 2.49
N ASN A 35 9.18 1.13 1.90
CA ASN A 35 10.63 1.20 1.98
C ASN A 35 11.20 0.83 0.62
N SER A 36 12.32 1.41 0.26
CA SER A 36 12.99 1.15 -1.03
C SER A 36 12.03 0.83 -2.17
N SER A 37 11.75 -0.43 -2.41
CA SER A 37 10.90 -0.91 -3.50
C SER A 37 9.63 -1.60 -3.03
N ASN A 38 9.36 -1.62 -1.72
CA ASN A 38 8.22 -2.34 -1.16
C ASN A 38 7.19 -1.40 -0.58
N ILE A 39 5.93 -1.57 -0.98
CA ILE A 39 4.81 -0.95 -0.30
C ILE A 39 4.40 -1.93 0.80
N THR A 40 4.53 -1.51 2.06
CA THR A 40 4.29 -2.39 3.21
C THR A 40 2.89 -2.24 3.78
N TRP A 41 2.25 -1.08 3.55
CA TRP A 41 0.91 -0.83 4.05
C TRP A 41 0.23 0.25 3.23
N LEU A 42 -1.04 0.03 2.91
CA LEU A 42 -1.88 1.05 2.30
C LEU A 42 -3.24 0.97 2.99
N TYR A 43 -3.64 2.05 3.64
CA TYR A 43 -4.86 2.10 4.42
C TYR A 43 -5.69 3.32 4.07
N ILE A 44 -6.97 3.12 3.85
CA ILE A 44 -7.96 4.20 3.66
C ILE A 44 -9.04 4.02 4.70
N HIS A 45 -9.41 5.11 5.34
CA HIS A 45 -10.47 5.10 6.35
C HIS A 45 -11.75 4.48 5.74
N PRO A 46 -12.39 3.52 6.44
CA PRO A 46 -13.52 2.79 5.86
C PRO A 46 -14.68 3.66 5.38
N ASN A 47 -14.93 4.77 6.04
CA ASN A 47 -16.06 5.65 5.68
C ASN A 47 -15.87 6.44 4.41
N ILE A 48 -14.67 6.43 3.85
CA ILE A 48 -14.33 7.21 2.66
C ILE A 48 -13.67 6.39 1.56
N GLN A 49 -13.78 5.08 1.64
CA GLN A 49 -13.35 4.21 0.56
C GLN A 49 -14.23 4.44 -0.66
N GLY A 50 -13.65 4.29 -1.84
CA GLY A 50 -14.36 4.52 -3.08
C GLY A 50 -14.30 5.95 -3.60
N GLU A 51 -13.62 6.85 -2.88
CA GLU A 51 -13.45 8.25 -3.27
C GLU A 51 -12.17 8.51 -4.08
N GLY A 52 -11.42 7.46 -4.39
CA GLY A 52 -10.18 7.60 -5.15
C GLY A 52 -8.94 7.93 -4.32
N TYR A 53 -9.04 7.98 -3.01
CA TYR A 53 -7.90 8.32 -2.16
C TYR A 53 -6.83 7.24 -2.15
N GLY A 54 -7.23 5.96 -2.18
CA GLY A 54 -6.28 4.87 -2.28
C GLY A 54 -5.42 4.95 -3.52
N ARG A 55 -6.04 5.28 -4.65
CA ARG A 55 -5.32 5.46 -5.91
C ARG A 55 -4.36 6.65 -5.83
N GLN A 56 -4.79 7.75 -5.24
CA GLN A 56 -3.95 8.93 -5.11
C GLN A 56 -2.73 8.66 -4.23
N LEU A 57 -2.92 7.98 -3.09
CA LEU A 57 -1.81 7.57 -2.23
C LEU A 57 -0.86 6.63 -2.96
N LEU A 58 -1.41 5.65 -3.66
CA LEU A 58 -0.60 4.70 -4.41
C LEU A 58 0.21 5.41 -5.49
N GLN A 59 -0.41 6.26 -6.28
CA GLN A 59 0.28 7.01 -7.33
C GLN A 59 1.37 7.91 -6.74
N PHE A 60 1.10 8.51 -5.59
CA PHE A 60 2.09 9.34 -4.92
C PHE A 60 3.31 8.52 -4.52
N VAL A 61 3.10 7.37 -3.88
CA VAL A 61 4.22 6.57 -3.39
C VAL A 61 4.99 5.89 -4.52
N LEU A 62 4.34 5.62 -5.65
CA LEU A 62 5.04 5.03 -6.80
C LEU A 62 6.11 5.95 -7.37
N LYS A 63 6.00 7.24 -7.12
CA LYS A 63 7.06 8.19 -7.50
C LYS A 63 8.24 8.17 -6.56
N LYS A 64 8.08 7.53 -5.40
CA LYS A 64 9.11 7.48 -4.34
C LYS A 64 9.77 6.13 -4.21
N THR A 65 9.15 5.07 -4.73
CA THR A 65 9.71 3.73 -4.62
C THR A 65 10.66 3.44 -5.77
N GLU A 66 11.62 2.55 -5.49
CA GLU A 66 12.53 2.05 -6.50
C GLU A 66 11.84 0.95 -7.31
N GLN A 67 12.19 0.88 -8.58
CA GLN A 67 11.65 -0.13 -9.48
C GLN A 67 12.46 -1.42 -9.44
N PRO A 68 11.81 -2.59 -9.52
CA PRO A 68 10.37 -2.80 -9.55
C PRO A 68 9.74 -2.62 -8.18
N THR A 69 8.54 -2.04 -8.13
CA THR A 69 7.81 -1.87 -6.88
C THR A 69 7.01 -3.12 -6.56
N LYS A 70 7.06 -3.57 -5.32
CA LYS A 70 6.41 -4.80 -4.88
C LYS A 70 5.41 -4.51 -3.77
N VAL A 71 4.36 -5.30 -3.73
CA VAL A 71 3.36 -5.24 -2.66
C VAL A 71 2.90 -6.66 -2.33
N LEU A 72 2.59 -6.88 -1.06
CA LEU A 72 2.01 -8.14 -0.60
C LEU A 72 0.58 -7.87 -0.20
N VAL A 73 -0.37 -8.66 -0.70
CA VAL A 73 -1.78 -8.45 -0.46
C VAL A 73 -2.47 -9.78 -0.18
N LEU A 74 -3.43 -9.77 0.76
CA LEU A 74 -4.23 -10.97 1.02
C LEU A 74 -5.07 -11.32 -0.20
N ASN A 75 -5.18 -12.61 -0.48
CA ASN A 75 -5.87 -13.08 -1.69
C ASN A 75 -7.37 -12.76 -1.69
N ASN A 76 -7.95 -12.51 -0.52
CA ASN A 76 -9.37 -12.15 -0.42
C ASN A 76 -9.62 -10.64 -0.42
N ASN A 77 -8.57 -9.84 -0.49
CA ASN A 77 -8.71 -8.39 -0.55
C ASN A 77 -8.88 -7.94 -2.00
N SER A 78 -10.07 -8.18 -2.54
CA SER A 78 -10.34 -7.92 -3.95
C SER A 78 -10.26 -6.44 -4.32
N LYS A 79 -10.61 -5.56 -3.39
CA LYS A 79 -10.53 -4.10 -3.66
C LYS A 79 -9.08 -3.67 -3.84
N ALA A 80 -8.19 -4.11 -2.97
CA ALA A 80 -6.77 -3.77 -3.08
C ALA A 80 -6.16 -4.39 -4.34
N ILE A 81 -6.47 -5.65 -4.61
CA ILE A 81 -5.96 -6.34 -5.80
C ILE A 81 -6.40 -5.60 -7.07
N SER A 82 -7.67 -5.20 -7.14
CA SER A 82 -8.19 -4.43 -8.28
C SER A 82 -7.48 -3.10 -8.43
N LEU A 83 -7.23 -2.41 -7.33
CA LEU A 83 -6.51 -1.15 -7.34
C LEU A 83 -5.10 -1.33 -7.90
N TYR A 84 -4.37 -2.31 -7.37
CA TYR A 84 -3.00 -2.56 -7.84
C TYR A 84 -2.98 -2.94 -9.31
N LYS A 85 -3.88 -3.85 -9.75
CA LYS A 85 -3.95 -4.22 -11.16
C LYS A 85 -4.26 -3.04 -12.05
N SER A 86 -5.15 -2.15 -11.63
CA SER A 86 -5.50 -0.97 -12.41
C SER A 86 -4.33 0.00 -12.60
N GLU A 87 -3.33 -0.05 -11.70
CA GLU A 87 -2.13 0.76 -11.81
C GLU A 87 -0.97 0.02 -12.49
N GLY A 88 -1.22 -1.18 -12.99
CA GLY A 88 -0.23 -1.92 -13.76
C GLY A 88 0.47 -3.05 -13.02
N PHE A 89 0.13 -3.29 -11.77
CA PHE A 89 0.71 -4.42 -11.03
C PHE A 89 0.19 -5.73 -11.56
N THR A 90 1.05 -6.74 -11.55
CA THR A 90 0.69 -8.12 -11.89
C THR A 90 1.01 -9.04 -10.74
N ILE A 91 0.28 -10.14 -10.63
CA ILE A 91 0.55 -11.16 -9.62
C ILE A 91 1.80 -11.93 -10.04
N MET A 92 2.82 -11.91 -9.17
CA MET A 92 4.07 -12.60 -9.43
C MET A 92 4.07 -14.00 -8.82
N GLU A 93 3.56 -14.12 -7.60
CA GLU A 93 3.51 -15.40 -6.88
C GLU A 93 2.43 -15.40 -5.82
N SER A 94 2.09 -16.60 -5.38
CA SER A 94 1.17 -16.82 -4.27
C SER A 94 1.95 -17.52 -3.16
N THR A 95 1.84 -17.00 -1.95
CA THR A 95 2.52 -17.57 -0.79
C THR A 95 1.54 -17.81 0.34
N LYS A 96 1.83 -18.84 1.15
CA LYS A 96 1.07 -19.10 2.37
C LYS A 96 1.83 -18.55 3.56
N GLY A 97 1.08 -18.00 4.50
CA GLY A 97 1.64 -17.50 5.73
C GLY A 97 0.66 -17.70 6.88
N THR A 98 1.13 -17.42 8.08
CA THR A 98 0.30 -17.49 9.28
C THR A 98 0.34 -16.13 9.97
N ILE A 99 -0.83 -15.65 10.38
CA ILE A 99 -0.92 -14.46 11.21
C ILE A 99 -0.78 -14.95 12.66
N PRO A 100 0.36 -14.71 13.33
CA PRO A 100 0.64 -15.32 14.63
C PRO A 100 -0.37 -14.96 15.71
N ILE A 101 -0.79 -13.70 15.77
CA ILE A 101 -1.73 -13.23 16.78
C ILE A 101 -3.08 -13.94 16.68
N ALA A 102 -3.54 -14.15 15.45
CA ALA A 102 -4.84 -14.77 15.19
C ALA A 102 -4.74 -16.30 15.01
N ASN A 103 -3.53 -16.83 14.89
CA ASN A 103 -3.28 -18.24 14.57
C ASN A 103 -4.08 -18.69 13.34
N VAL A 104 -4.11 -17.86 12.32
CA VAL A 104 -4.87 -18.09 11.10
C VAL A 104 -3.92 -18.17 9.92
N ASP A 105 -4.09 -19.20 9.10
CA ASP A 105 -3.35 -19.34 7.86
C ASP A 105 -3.98 -18.44 6.80
N VAL A 106 -3.14 -17.78 6.05
CA VAL A 106 -3.56 -16.86 4.99
C VAL A 106 -2.79 -17.16 3.70
N VAL A 107 -3.41 -16.81 2.59
CA VAL A 107 -2.74 -16.83 1.29
C VAL A 107 -2.57 -15.40 0.83
N CYS A 108 -1.35 -15.06 0.47
CA CYS A 108 -1.02 -13.72 0.00
C CYS A 108 -0.53 -13.79 -1.44
N TYR A 109 -0.87 -12.77 -2.20
CA TYR A 109 -0.28 -12.55 -3.51
C TYR A 109 0.83 -11.52 -3.39
N ARG A 110 1.98 -11.83 -3.98
CA ARG A 110 3.01 -10.84 -4.22
C ARG A 110 2.78 -10.25 -5.59
N MET A 111 2.55 -8.96 -5.62
CA MET A 111 2.32 -8.24 -6.87
C MET A 111 3.50 -7.32 -7.17
N ILE A 112 3.75 -7.11 -8.44
CA ILE A 112 4.92 -6.34 -8.88
C ILE A 112 4.51 -5.37 -9.98
N LEU A 113 5.06 -4.17 -9.90
CA LEU A 113 4.97 -3.16 -10.94
C LEU A 113 6.38 -2.81 -11.40
N GLN A 114 6.59 -2.92 -12.69
CA GLN A 114 7.82 -2.45 -13.30
C GLN A 114 7.46 -1.47 -14.40
N LEU A 115 7.82 -0.21 -14.19
CA LEU A 115 7.59 0.81 -15.20
C LEU A 115 8.56 0.63 -16.33
N GLN A 116 8.04 0.72 -17.55
CA GLN A 116 8.86 0.69 -18.74
C GLN A 116 9.19 2.12 -19.17
N ASN A 117 10.43 2.32 -19.54
CA ASN A 117 10.90 3.60 -20.05
C ASN A 117 10.81 3.65 -21.57
#